data_32e0a4f488bdc30921ee7daea1a11aa3
#
_entry.id   32e0a4f488bdc30921ee7daea1a11aa3
#
_cell.length_a   1.000
_cell.length_b   1.000
_cell.length_c   1.000
_cell.angle_alpha   90.00
_cell.angle_beta   90.00
_cell.angle_gamma   90.00
#
_symmetry.space_group_name_H-M   'P 1'
#
loop_
_entity.id
_entity.type
_entity.pdbx_description
1 polymer ?
#
loop_
_entity_poly.entity_id
_entity_poly.type
_entity_poly.pdbx_seq_one_letter_code
_entity_poly.pdbx_strand_id
1 'polypeptide(L)'
;ITSIMNISPKAQSYIDLEDKYGAHNYHPLPVVLSKGKGIYVWDVDGKRYFDFLSAYSAVNQGHCHPKIVKALCDQAQELCLTSRAFYNDCLGPYEKFATEFFGYDKLLPGQKMGIYPQRYS
;
A
#
# COMPACT_ATOMS: atom_id res chain seq x y z
N ILE A 1 -29.78 -2.31 -10.58
CA ILE A 1 -29.74 -0.85 -10.80
C ILE A 1 -28.33 -0.54 -11.27
N THR A 2 -28.09 -0.78 -12.55
CA THR A 2 -26.81 -0.43 -13.21
C THR A 2 -26.94 1.01 -13.67
N SER A 3 -26.54 1.94 -12.80
CA SER A 3 -26.22 3.28 -13.25
C SER A 3 -25.05 3.13 -14.21
N ILE A 4 -25.28 3.40 -15.49
CA ILE A 4 -24.23 3.42 -16.52
C ILE A 4 -23.27 4.52 -16.09
N MET A 5 -22.16 4.13 -15.43
CA MET A 5 -21.05 5.07 -15.21
C MET A 5 -20.53 5.45 -16.59
N ASN A 6 -20.67 6.71 -16.93
CA ASN A 6 -20.17 7.23 -18.19
C ASN A 6 -18.62 7.26 -18.08
N ILE A 7 -17.96 6.24 -18.64
CA ILE A 7 -16.51 6.09 -18.61
C ILE A 7 -15.94 7.04 -19.65
N SER A 8 -14.98 7.89 -19.27
CA SER A 8 -14.33 8.79 -20.20
C SER A 8 -13.45 8.02 -21.19
N PRO A 9 -13.23 8.54 -22.42
CA PRO A 9 -12.29 7.93 -23.36
C PRO A 9 -10.88 7.73 -22.79
N LYS A 10 -10.46 8.63 -21.92
CA LYS A 10 -9.17 8.54 -21.22
C LYS A 10 -9.14 7.38 -20.23
N ALA A 11 -10.15 7.24 -19.39
CA ALA A 11 -10.26 6.11 -18.47
C ALA A 11 -10.39 4.79 -19.24
N GLN A 12 -11.19 4.75 -20.31
CA GLN A 12 -11.35 3.55 -21.15
C GLN A 12 -10.02 3.09 -21.75
N SER A 13 -9.16 3.99 -22.18
CA SER A 13 -7.86 3.61 -22.75
C SER A 13 -6.94 2.87 -21.77
N TYR A 14 -6.99 3.21 -20.47
CA TYR A 14 -6.26 2.47 -19.43
C TYR A 14 -6.86 1.11 -19.17
N ILE A 15 -8.19 1.02 -19.12
CA ILE A 15 -8.92 -0.24 -18.94
C ILE A 15 -8.62 -1.20 -20.10
N ASP A 16 -8.68 -0.73 -21.34
CA ASP A 16 -8.38 -1.53 -22.53
C ASP A 16 -6.94 -2.08 -22.53
N LEU A 17 -5.98 -1.29 -22.00
CA LEU A 17 -4.60 -1.75 -21.85
C LEU A 17 -4.49 -2.88 -20.81
N GLU A 18 -5.13 -2.72 -19.67
CA GLU A 18 -5.15 -3.76 -18.63
C GLU A 18 -5.87 -5.01 -19.11
N ASP A 19 -7.01 -4.85 -19.77
CA ASP A 19 -7.78 -5.96 -20.34
C ASP A 19 -6.98 -6.71 -21.43
N LYS A 20 -6.20 -6.01 -22.22
CA LYS A 20 -5.39 -6.62 -23.29
C LYS A 20 -4.16 -7.40 -22.79
N TYR A 21 -3.50 -6.87 -21.76
CA TYR A 21 -2.19 -7.38 -21.33
C TYR A 21 -2.21 -8.03 -19.92
N GLY A 22 -3.26 -7.81 -19.13
CA GLY A 22 -3.41 -8.36 -17.79
C GLY A 22 -3.90 -9.82 -17.80
N ALA A 23 -3.66 -10.52 -16.70
CA ALA A 23 -4.09 -11.93 -16.53
C ALA A 23 -5.55 -12.08 -16.05
N HIS A 24 -6.32 -11.01 -15.95
CA HIS A 24 -7.74 -10.98 -15.53
C HIS A 24 -8.04 -11.70 -14.20
N ASN A 25 -7.12 -11.62 -13.23
CA ASN A 25 -7.29 -12.23 -11.91
C ASN A 25 -8.25 -11.45 -10.99
N TYR A 26 -8.68 -10.26 -11.41
CA TYR A 26 -9.69 -9.41 -10.76
C TYR A 26 -10.66 -8.83 -11.78
N HIS A 27 -11.84 -8.43 -11.30
CA HIS A 27 -12.79 -7.59 -12.03
C HIS A 27 -12.92 -6.23 -11.33
N PRO A 28 -12.04 -5.26 -11.61
CA PRO A 28 -12.08 -3.96 -10.98
C PRO A 28 -13.34 -3.17 -11.34
N LEU A 29 -13.70 -2.22 -10.48
CA LEU A 29 -14.69 -1.20 -10.85
C LEU A 29 -14.12 -0.32 -11.97
N PRO A 30 -14.96 0.18 -12.90
CA PRO A 30 -14.50 0.97 -14.03
C PRO A 30 -14.14 2.41 -13.63
N VAL A 31 -13.22 2.55 -12.69
CA VAL A 31 -12.66 3.81 -12.19
C VAL A 31 -11.15 3.70 -12.17
N VAL A 32 -10.48 4.54 -12.95
CA VAL A 32 -9.01 4.55 -13.05
C VAL A 32 -8.45 5.61 -12.09
N LEU A 33 -7.97 5.17 -10.94
CA LEU A 33 -7.39 6.05 -9.92
C LEU A 33 -5.97 6.46 -10.29
N SER A 34 -5.61 7.73 -10.07
CA SER A 34 -4.30 8.30 -10.42
C SER A 34 -3.61 9.06 -9.30
N LYS A 35 -4.35 9.46 -8.25
CA LYS A 35 -3.81 10.29 -7.17
C LYS A 35 -4.51 9.94 -5.86
N GLY A 36 -3.76 10.01 -4.75
CA GLY A 36 -4.28 9.89 -3.40
C GLY A 36 -3.71 10.95 -2.46
N LYS A 37 -4.50 11.43 -1.52
CA LYS A 37 -4.06 12.30 -0.43
C LYS A 37 -5.01 12.19 0.77
N GLY A 38 -4.51 11.77 1.91
CA GLY A 38 -5.32 11.56 3.11
C GLY A 38 -6.44 10.55 2.83
N ILE A 39 -7.68 10.92 3.07
CA ILE A 39 -8.86 10.06 2.86
C ILE A 39 -9.40 10.14 1.43
N TYR A 40 -8.78 10.90 0.55
CA TYR A 40 -9.28 11.15 -0.80
C TYR A 40 -8.42 10.47 -1.87
N VAL A 41 -9.09 10.01 -2.92
CA VAL A 41 -8.48 9.58 -4.18
C VAL A 41 -9.10 10.33 -5.35
N TRP A 42 -8.37 10.43 -6.44
CA TRP A 42 -8.85 11.05 -7.68
C TRP A 42 -8.62 10.10 -8.84
N ASP A 43 -9.57 10.09 -9.76
CA ASP A 43 -9.43 9.38 -11.01
C ASP A 43 -8.59 10.19 -12.04
N VAL A 44 -8.37 9.58 -13.20
CA VAL A 44 -7.61 10.19 -14.30
C VAL A 44 -8.28 11.42 -14.91
N ASP A 45 -9.57 11.62 -14.65
CA ASP A 45 -10.35 12.77 -15.09
C ASP A 45 -10.43 13.87 -14.02
N GLY A 46 -9.78 13.65 -12.86
CA GLY A 46 -9.71 14.60 -11.77
C GLY A 46 -10.92 14.59 -10.82
N LYS A 47 -11.85 13.67 -11.00
CA LYS A 47 -12.99 13.52 -10.08
C LYS A 47 -12.49 12.93 -8.75
N ARG A 48 -12.93 13.52 -7.64
CA ARG A 48 -12.54 13.14 -6.28
C ARG A 48 -13.54 12.18 -5.66
N TYR A 49 -13.01 11.20 -4.94
CA TYR A 49 -13.76 10.21 -4.18
C TYR A 49 -13.22 10.12 -2.75
N PHE A 50 -14.05 9.67 -1.82
CA PHE A 50 -13.60 9.16 -0.54
C PHE A 50 -13.15 7.70 -0.70
N ASP A 51 -12.00 7.37 -0.16
CA ASP A 51 -11.54 5.98 -0.12
C ASP A 51 -11.92 5.32 1.21
N PHE A 52 -13.07 4.66 1.23
CA PHE A 52 -13.53 3.88 2.39
C PHE A 52 -12.96 2.46 2.43
N LEU A 53 -12.33 2.00 1.35
CA LEU A 53 -11.73 0.67 1.31
C LEU A 53 -10.29 0.67 1.85
N SER A 54 -9.55 1.75 1.60
CA SER A 54 -8.18 1.98 2.10
C SER A 54 -7.24 0.79 1.88
N ALA A 55 -7.33 0.14 0.70
CA ALA A 55 -6.59 -1.09 0.38
C ALA A 55 -6.72 -2.16 1.50
N TYR A 56 -7.96 -2.43 1.94
CA TYR A 56 -8.28 -3.33 3.07
C TYR A 56 -7.62 -2.88 4.37
N SER A 57 -7.69 -1.61 4.68
CA SER A 57 -7.11 -0.93 5.85
C SER A 57 -5.57 -0.83 5.85
N ALA A 58 -4.89 -1.17 4.75
CA ALA A 58 -3.45 -1.01 4.65
C ALA A 58 -3.02 0.47 4.62
N VAL A 59 -3.89 1.37 4.13
CA VAL A 59 -3.65 2.82 4.06
C VAL A 59 -4.39 3.57 5.18
N ASN A 60 -4.46 2.97 6.36
CA ASN A 60 -5.19 3.53 7.52
C ASN A 60 -4.63 4.89 8.02
N GLN A 61 -3.40 5.23 7.68
CA GLN A 61 -2.79 6.54 7.96
C GLN A 61 -3.12 7.59 6.87
N GLY A 62 -3.90 7.20 5.86
CA GLY A 62 -4.23 8.00 4.69
C GLY A 62 -3.19 7.91 3.58
N HIS A 63 -3.64 8.20 2.37
CA HIS A 63 -2.79 8.22 1.19
C HIS A 63 -1.71 9.28 1.28
N CYS A 64 -0.48 8.93 0.89
CA CYS A 64 0.66 9.83 0.81
C CYS A 64 0.91 10.60 2.12
N HIS A 65 0.83 9.92 3.27
CA HIS A 65 1.10 10.54 4.55
C HIS A 65 2.54 11.10 4.57
N PRO A 66 2.75 12.41 4.84
CA PRO A 66 4.04 13.07 4.58
C PRO A 66 5.21 12.46 5.34
N LYS A 67 5.00 12.02 6.59
CA LYS A 67 6.06 11.38 7.39
C LYS A 67 6.43 10.01 6.83
N ILE A 68 5.45 9.23 6.34
CA ILE A 68 5.69 7.90 5.76
C ILE A 68 6.41 8.04 4.43
N VAL A 69 5.95 8.96 3.56
CA VAL A 69 6.60 9.22 2.27
C VAL A 69 8.03 9.71 2.47
N LYS A 70 8.24 10.64 3.42
CA LYS A 70 9.61 11.12 3.72
C LYS A 70 10.51 9.98 4.19
N ALA A 71 10.08 9.16 5.13
CA ALA A 71 10.88 8.04 5.64
C ALA A 71 11.23 7.03 4.52
N LEU A 72 10.27 6.75 3.62
CA LEU A 72 10.50 5.90 2.46
C LEU A 72 11.55 6.49 1.52
N CYS A 73 11.43 7.78 1.18
CA CYS A 73 12.36 8.45 0.28
C CYS A 73 13.77 8.54 0.88
N ASP A 74 13.88 8.90 2.16
CA ASP A 74 15.16 8.97 2.83
C ASP A 74 15.86 7.58 2.83
N GLN A 75 15.16 6.54 3.27
CA GLN A 75 15.71 5.20 3.33
C GLN A 75 16.06 4.63 1.94
N ALA A 76 15.26 4.93 0.92
CA ALA A 76 15.50 4.47 -0.44
C ALA A 76 16.79 5.05 -1.06
N GLN A 77 17.24 6.22 -0.59
CA GLN A 77 18.52 6.83 -1.02
C GLN A 77 19.73 6.20 -0.33
N GLU A 78 19.55 5.58 0.84
CA GLU A 78 20.62 4.93 1.60
C GLU A 78 20.73 3.44 1.26
N LEU A 79 19.63 2.69 1.45
CA LEU A 79 19.60 1.25 1.23
C LEU A 79 18.17 0.76 1.01
N CYS A 80 17.85 0.29 -0.21
CA CYS A 80 16.51 -0.17 -0.56
C CYS A 80 16.23 -1.59 -0.08
N LEU A 81 17.18 -2.53 -0.31
CA LEU A 81 16.96 -3.95 -0.07
C LEU A 81 18.28 -4.66 0.21
N THR A 82 18.29 -5.56 1.19
CA THR A 82 19.36 -6.51 1.43
C THR A 82 18.82 -7.93 1.45
N SER A 83 19.68 -8.92 1.08
CA SER A 83 19.41 -10.31 1.38
C SER A 83 19.37 -10.54 2.89
N ARG A 84 18.50 -11.44 3.36
CA ARG A 84 18.49 -11.90 4.76
C ARG A 84 19.75 -12.67 5.18
N ALA A 85 20.68 -12.91 4.25
CA ALA A 85 22.01 -13.39 4.57
C ALA A 85 22.87 -12.36 5.32
N PHE A 86 22.45 -11.08 5.32
CA PHE A 86 23.13 -9.99 6.00
C PHE A 86 22.22 -9.34 7.03
N TYR A 87 22.80 -8.78 8.06
CA TYR A 87 22.12 -7.84 8.95
C TYR A 87 22.05 -6.46 8.30
N ASN A 88 21.12 -5.63 8.76
CA ASN A 88 21.03 -4.21 8.44
C ASN A 88 20.68 -3.41 9.70
N ASP A 89 20.88 -2.12 9.64
CA ASP A 89 20.70 -1.21 10.77
C ASP A 89 19.26 -0.82 11.07
N CYS A 90 18.33 -1.14 10.18
CA CYS A 90 16.91 -0.78 10.35
C CYS A 90 16.09 -1.85 11.07
N LEU A 91 16.34 -3.13 10.76
CA LEU A 91 15.47 -4.21 11.20
C LEU A 91 15.52 -4.46 12.71
N GLY A 92 16.71 -4.52 13.29
CA GLY A 92 16.86 -4.75 14.74
C GLY A 92 16.21 -3.66 15.60
N PRO A 93 16.44 -2.38 15.34
CA PRO A 93 15.73 -1.29 16.01
C PRO A 93 14.20 -1.34 15.85
N TYR A 94 13.72 -1.73 14.66
CA TYR A 94 12.29 -1.92 14.44
C TYR A 94 11.71 -3.09 15.26
N GLU A 95 12.38 -4.23 15.25
CA GLU A 95 11.96 -5.41 16.02
C GLU A 95 11.92 -5.11 17.53
N LYS A 96 12.93 -4.41 18.05
CA LYS A 96 12.95 -3.94 19.44
C LYS A 96 11.77 -3.04 19.75
N PHE A 97 11.56 -1.99 18.95
CA PHE A 97 10.45 -1.06 19.14
C PHE A 97 9.10 -1.79 19.15
N ALA A 98 8.87 -2.66 18.18
CA ALA A 98 7.58 -3.34 18.03
C ALA A 98 7.34 -4.35 19.16
N THR A 99 8.35 -5.11 19.60
CA THR A 99 8.22 -6.05 20.73
C THR A 99 7.94 -5.32 22.04
N GLU A 100 8.65 -4.24 22.33
CA GLU A 100 8.43 -3.41 23.52
C GLU A 100 7.04 -2.76 23.49
N PHE A 101 6.64 -2.20 22.35
CA PHE A 101 5.35 -1.50 22.22
C PHE A 101 4.14 -2.42 22.39
N PHE A 102 4.20 -3.62 21.82
CA PHE A 102 3.10 -4.59 21.87
C PHE A 102 3.20 -5.60 23.03
N GLY A 103 4.30 -5.62 23.78
CA GLY A 103 4.52 -6.52 24.91
C GLY A 103 4.72 -7.97 24.50
N TYR A 104 5.49 -8.22 23.44
CA TYR A 104 5.87 -9.56 22.96
C TYR A 104 7.37 -9.80 23.12
N ASP A 105 7.77 -11.08 23.23
CA ASP A 105 9.16 -11.43 23.40
C ASP A 105 9.97 -11.32 22.10
N LYS A 106 9.37 -11.68 20.96
CA LYS A 106 9.97 -11.66 19.64
C LYS A 106 8.96 -11.30 18.55
N LEU A 107 9.50 -10.87 17.41
CA LEU A 107 8.74 -10.50 16.23
C LEU A 107 9.29 -11.27 15.02
N LEU A 108 8.39 -11.85 14.23
CA LEU A 108 8.72 -12.47 12.95
C LEU A 108 8.23 -11.57 11.82
N PRO A 109 9.12 -10.90 11.09
CA PRO A 109 8.74 -10.16 9.89
C PRO A 109 8.33 -11.14 8.79
N GLY A 110 7.06 -11.08 8.34
CA GLY A 110 6.55 -11.92 7.27
C GLY A 110 6.76 -11.31 5.88
N GLN A 111 6.98 -12.15 4.87
CA GLN A 111 7.04 -11.71 3.47
C GLN A 111 5.65 -11.38 2.88
N LYS A 112 4.58 -11.88 3.50
CA LYS A 112 3.20 -11.55 3.13
C LYS A 112 2.63 -10.67 4.24
N MET A 113 2.42 -9.40 3.96
CA MET A 113 1.66 -8.41 4.73
C MET A 113 1.19 -8.87 6.12
N GLY A 114 2.11 -9.03 7.05
CA GLY A 114 1.76 -9.39 8.43
C GLY A 114 2.98 -9.40 9.34
N ILE A 115 2.86 -8.72 10.46
CA ILE A 115 3.73 -8.87 11.61
C ILE A 115 3.17 -10.04 12.41
N TYR A 116 3.95 -11.09 12.61
CA TYR A 116 3.56 -12.23 13.45
C TYR A 116 4.27 -12.14 14.80
N PRO A 117 3.62 -11.61 15.84
CA PRO A 117 4.18 -11.57 17.17
C PRO A 117 4.30 -12.99 17.74
N GLN A 118 5.39 -13.27 18.41
CA GLN A 118 5.66 -14.56 19.07
C GLN A 118 5.76 -14.31 20.58
N ARG A 119 5.08 -15.15 21.38
CA ARG A 119 5.33 -15.29 22.80
C ARG A 119 6.01 -16.64 23.02
N TYR A 120 7.10 -16.63 23.73
CA TYR A 120 7.77 -17.84 24.22
C TYR A 120 7.44 -17.95 25.71
N SER A 121 6.76 -19.02 26.07
CA SER A 121 6.51 -19.42 27.47
C SER A 121 7.75 -20.06 28.07
#